data_906ee456ea971f669187d8376767c73c
#
_entry.id   906ee456ea971f669187d8376767c73c
#
_cell.length_a   1.000
_cell.length_b   1.000
_cell.length_c   1.000
_cell.angle_alpha   90.00
_cell.angle_beta   90.00
_cell.angle_gamma   90.00
#
_symmetry.space_group_name_H-M   'P 1'
#
loop_
_entity.id
_entity.type
_entity.pdbx_description
1 polymer ?
#
loop_
_entity_poly.entity_id
_entity_poly.type
_entity_poly.pdbx_seq_one_letter_code
_entity_poly.pdbx_strand_id
1 'polypeptide(L)'
;MSGNITDRLIGNLKNSFTYEFMVKPGNIHQIDKQSREIPVNSNGKNYIIGPARGEDQNSSGICVSVGLNGVSVYEYTQNNIYATLVYETSINEWVHVAVVYKEKRPFLFINGTFVKEGEMSPKKYVSPSGSIVYPPGVFFIGDIKEVRIWNHSRSENQLKVNMNARMKGRENGLYAIWPEKITREINKEPVSENNEKKTEKYRGLKSDQNNKIEVSIIIPSYNKYPLNLFTLYSLENQTFNLEKMEVILIDDASTDQTKDSLQNYQAPYQFKYIRNNENLGRAKVRNLGIQSSSGNILIFLDAEMLVDRNFVQNHVKYHQEKSNLIMSGVMYSKNIITCIFPKDDRAKLDRIAEMVKGNENLNNKFNQYEKAAAKPYPLINKSDISNQTYGALIKNANSWFRTITRKYGTDLEGFEFPWMALLTGNVSMRKELLDKAGVFDEEFVMYGYEDWELGYRLYKAGAKYLNAKNLVSYHQEHPVAENKWKEAIENYHLFIKKHNDVDILILSLELSRLTGLTTMNDILREYKNLVNKYGKKTKKFQNKFISILETIALLLKVDIRHFNILGAAGFGGEQINELKSDLRKLNNLGKYKNLANFIQKVIAS
;
A
#
# COMPACT_ATOMS: atom_id res chain seq x y z
N MET A 1 -15.91 -10.38 18.07
CA MET A 1 -16.63 -10.89 16.89
C MET A 1 -15.95 -10.33 15.65
N SER A 2 -15.00 -11.07 15.10
CA SER A 2 -14.27 -10.69 13.86
C SER A 2 -14.88 -11.44 12.67
N GLY A 3 -16.06 -10.99 12.23
CA GLY A 3 -16.57 -11.41 10.93
C GLY A 3 -15.61 -10.87 9.85
N ASN A 4 -15.26 -11.69 8.86
CA ASN A 4 -14.40 -11.31 7.76
C ASN A 4 -15.02 -10.09 7.06
N ILE A 5 -14.23 -9.04 6.83
CA ILE A 5 -14.70 -7.74 6.31
C ILE A 5 -15.42 -7.91 4.95
N THR A 6 -14.95 -8.86 4.15
CA THR A 6 -15.54 -9.19 2.84
C THR A 6 -16.95 -9.77 2.98
N ASP A 7 -17.20 -10.53 4.04
CA ASP A 7 -18.51 -11.14 4.30
C ASP A 7 -19.57 -10.09 4.65
N ARG A 8 -19.17 -8.98 5.29
CA ARG A 8 -20.06 -7.83 5.50
C ARG A 8 -20.46 -7.13 4.22
N LEU A 9 -19.53 -7.01 3.26
CA LEU A 9 -19.77 -6.30 2.01
C LEU A 9 -20.77 -7.01 1.11
N ILE A 10 -20.75 -8.35 1.09
CA ILE A 10 -21.63 -9.14 0.22
C ILE A 10 -22.81 -9.79 0.97
N GLY A 11 -22.91 -9.58 2.29
CA GLY A 11 -24.01 -10.10 3.12
C GLY A 11 -25.41 -9.62 2.73
N ASN A 12 -25.52 -8.58 1.89
CA ASN A 12 -26.78 -8.12 1.32
C ASN A 12 -27.30 -9.00 0.15
N LEU A 13 -26.41 -9.80 -0.47
CA LEU A 13 -26.82 -10.79 -1.46
C LEU A 13 -27.34 -12.03 -0.75
N LYS A 14 -28.58 -12.40 -1.02
CA LYS A 14 -29.23 -13.53 -0.34
C LYS A 14 -29.96 -14.39 -1.36
N ASN A 15 -29.80 -15.69 -1.21
CA ASN A 15 -30.62 -16.73 -1.82
C ASN A 15 -30.49 -16.91 -3.35
N SER A 16 -30.15 -15.83 -4.10
CA SER A 16 -29.99 -15.89 -5.56
C SER A 16 -28.83 -15.00 -5.98
N PHE A 17 -27.76 -15.62 -6.46
CA PHE A 17 -26.52 -14.97 -6.91
C PHE A 17 -25.72 -15.94 -7.79
N THR A 18 -24.64 -15.44 -8.42
CA THR A 18 -23.78 -16.30 -9.25
C THR A 18 -22.31 -15.99 -8.96
N TYR A 19 -21.52 -17.05 -8.76
CA TYR A 19 -20.06 -16.99 -8.89
C TYR A 19 -19.63 -17.43 -10.28
N GLU A 20 -18.68 -16.73 -10.88
CA GLU A 20 -17.99 -17.15 -12.10
C GLU A 20 -16.49 -16.90 -11.96
N PHE A 21 -15.68 -17.83 -12.47
CA PHE A 21 -14.23 -17.68 -12.53
C PHE A 21 -13.61 -18.65 -13.55
N MET A 22 -12.45 -18.24 -14.09
CA MET A 22 -11.59 -19.13 -14.86
C MET A 22 -10.54 -19.72 -13.93
N VAL A 23 -10.34 -21.03 -13.99
CA VAL A 23 -9.44 -21.76 -13.09
C VAL A 23 -8.66 -22.84 -13.81
N LYS A 24 -7.40 -23.03 -13.41
CA LYS A 24 -6.57 -24.19 -13.72
C LYS A 24 -6.00 -24.72 -12.41
N PRO A 25 -6.58 -25.76 -11.79
CA PRO A 25 -6.09 -26.30 -10.54
C PRO A 25 -4.73 -26.98 -10.72
N GLY A 26 -3.88 -26.93 -9.69
CA GLY A 26 -2.53 -27.54 -9.68
C GLY A 26 -2.45 -28.79 -8.81
N ASN A 27 -3.48 -29.08 -8.01
CA ASN A 27 -3.55 -30.30 -7.18
C ASN A 27 -4.97 -30.83 -7.06
N ILE A 28 -5.10 -32.04 -6.52
CA ILE A 28 -6.39 -32.61 -6.10
C ILE A 28 -6.87 -31.92 -4.82
N HIS A 29 -8.19 -31.93 -4.59
CA HIS A 29 -8.78 -31.55 -3.30
C HIS A 29 -9.52 -32.75 -2.69
N GLN A 30 -9.79 -32.67 -1.39
CA GLN A 30 -10.62 -33.68 -0.74
C GLN A 30 -12.04 -33.58 -1.27
N ILE A 31 -12.53 -34.68 -1.86
CA ILE A 31 -13.93 -34.86 -2.26
C ILE A 31 -14.70 -35.44 -1.08
N ASP A 32 -15.79 -34.80 -0.71
CA ASP A 32 -16.72 -35.28 0.31
C ASP A 32 -17.98 -35.84 -0.36
N LYS A 33 -18.66 -36.74 0.36
CA LYS A 33 -19.99 -37.18 -0.09
C LYS A 33 -20.97 -36.01 0.00
N GLN A 34 -21.65 -35.74 -1.11
CA GLN A 34 -22.72 -34.72 -1.12
C GLN A 34 -23.80 -35.12 -0.13
N SER A 35 -24.02 -34.28 0.90
CA SER A 35 -25.00 -34.51 1.95
C SER A 35 -25.23 -33.27 2.80
N ARG A 36 -26.46 -33.09 3.27
CA ARG A 36 -26.83 -32.13 4.30
C ARG A 36 -27.02 -32.74 5.68
N GLU A 37 -26.98 -34.06 5.76
CA GLU A 37 -27.14 -34.79 7.03
C GLU A 37 -25.79 -35.05 7.70
N ILE A 38 -24.74 -35.21 6.92
CA ILE A 38 -23.39 -35.54 7.39
C ILE A 38 -22.52 -34.29 7.30
N PRO A 39 -22.14 -33.68 8.44
CA PRO A 39 -21.19 -32.60 8.46
C PRO A 39 -19.80 -33.08 8.01
N VAL A 40 -19.07 -32.19 7.32
CA VAL A 40 -17.70 -32.43 6.88
C VAL A 40 -16.73 -31.50 7.60
N ASN A 41 -15.44 -31.85 7.63
CA ASN A 41 -14.40 -31.00 8.17
C ASN A 41 -13.89 -29.98 7.14
N SER A 42 -13.10 -29.00 7.58
CA SER A 42 -12.52 -27.96 6.71
C SER A 42 -11.17 -28.35 6.10
N ASN A 43 -10.58 -29.51 6.46
CA ASN A 43 -9.25 -29.90 6.06
C ASN A 43 -9.23 -30.45 4.63
N GLY A 44 -8.10 -30.32 3.94
CA GLY A 44 -7.90 -30.86 2.60
C GLY A 44 -8.69 -30.18 1.48
N LYS A 45 -9.38 -29.07 1.77
CA LYS A 45 -10.12 -28.31 0.77
C LYS A 45 -9.19 -27.34 0.05
N ASN A 46 -9.44 -27.18 -1.25
CA ASN A 46 -8.69 -26.26 -2.13
C ASN A 46 -9.62 -25.10 -2.52
N TYR A 47 -9.86 -24.18 -1.58
CA TYR A 47 -10.87 -23.13 -1.75
C TYR A 47 -10.44 -22.04 -2.73
N ILE A 48 -11.26 -21.78 -3.74
CA ILE A 48 -11.22 -20.56 -4.56
C ILE A 48 -12.01 -19.46 -3.86
N ILE A 49 -13.22 -19.81 -3.41
CA ILE A 49 -14.06 -18.95 -2.59
C ILE A 49 -13.96 -19.50 -1.17
N GLY A 50 -13.32 -18.75 -0.28
CA GLY A 50 -13.08 -19.16 1.10
C GLY A 50 -14.35 -19.22 1.94
N PRO A 51 -14.32 -19.95 3.05
CA PRO A 51 -15.48 -20.11 3.90
C PRO A 51 -15.86 -18.83 4.62
N ALA A 52 -17.16 -18.53 4.63
CA ALA A 52 -17.81 -17.56 5.50
C ALA A 52 -18.90 -18.26 6.28
N ARG A 53 -18.94 -18.05 7.59
CA ARG A 53 -19.99 -18.62 8.44
C ARG A 53 -21.25 -17.76 8.39
N GLY A 54 -22.41 -18.40 8.51
CA GLY A 54 -23.66 -17.68 8.72
C GLY A 54 -23.60 -16.81 9.97
N GLU A 55 -24.21 -15.64 9.93
CA GLU A 55 -24.22 -14.67 11.05
C GLU A 55 -25.04 -15.16 12.23
N ASP A 56 -26.09 -15.97 11.98
CA ASP A 56 -27.01 -16.51 12.96
C ASP A 56 -27.48 -17.94 12.59
N GLN A 57 -28.39 -18.48 13.37
CA GLN A 57 -28.97 -19.82 13.14
C GLN A 57 -29.77 -19.91 11.84
N ASN A 58 -30.23 -18.79 11.29
CA ASN A 58 -31.06 -18.72 10.07
C ASN A 58 -30.24 -18.46 8.80
N SER A 59 -28.93 -18.28 8.92
CA SER A 59 -28.06 -17.90 7.82
C SER A 59 -26.91 -18.89 7.60
N SER A 60 -26.42 -18.93 6.37
CA SER A 60 -25.23 -19.69 5.97
C SER A 60 -24.42 -18.95 4.91
N GLY A 61 -23.11 -19.18 4.90
CA GLY A 61 -22.21 -18.68 3.90
C GLY A 61 -21.77 -19.80 2.94
N ILE A 62 -21.50 -19.45 1.69
CA ILE A 62 -21.13 -20.40 0.64
C ILE A 62 -19.64 -20.26 0.31
N CYS A 63 -18.98 -21.40 0.15
CA CYS A 63 -17.62 -21.47 -0.36
C CYS A 63 -17.50 -22.51 -1.48
N VAL A 64 -16.46 -22.35 -2.31
CA VAL A 64 -16.22 -23.22 -3.48
C VAL A 64 -14.79 -23.71 -3.45
N SER A 65 -14.62 -25.02 -3.58
CA SER A 65 -13.34 -25.71 -3.69
C SER A 65 -13.22 -26.35 -5.07
N VAL A 66 -12.05 -26.23 -5.69
CA VAL A 66 -11.75 -26.83 -7.00
C VAL A 66 -10.40 -27.52 -6.95
N GLY A 67 -10.35 -28.73 -7.51
CA GLY A 67 -9.12 -29.49 -7.67
C GLY A 67 -9.06 -30.17 -9.04
N LEU A 68 -7.93 -30.83 -9.34
CA LEU A 68 -7.77 -31.64 -10.56
C LEU A 68 -8.84 -32.72 -10.69
N ASN A 69 -9.48 -33.10 -9.57
CA ASN A 69 -10.49 -34.16 -9.46
C ASN A 69 -11.93 -33.67 -9.36
N GLY A 70 -12.18 -32.35 -9.45
CA GLY A 70 -13.56 -31.85 -9.51
C GLY A 70 -13.82 -30.52 -8.82
N VAL A 71 -15.12 -30.23 -8.60
CA VAL A 71 -15.63 -29.01 -7.98
C VAL A 71 -16.57 -29.39 -6.83
N SER A 72 -16.38 -28.75 -5.67
CA SER A 72 -17.25 -28.93 -4.50
C SER A 72 -17.73 -27.58 -3.97
N VAL A 73 -19.03 -27.49 -3.67
CA VAL A 73 -19.66 -26.32 -3.04
C VAL A 73 -20.05 -26.69 -1.63
N TYR A 74 -19.63 -25.89 -0.68
CA TYR A 74 -19.91 -26.10 0.74
C TYR A 74 -20.75 -24.97 1.29
N GLU A 75 -21.63 -25.32 2.23
CA GLU A 75 -22.43 -24.40 3.01
C GLU A 75 -21.94 -24.39 4.46
N TYR A 76 -21.47 -23.24 4.91
CA TYR A 76 -21.02 -23.01 6.28
C TYR A 76 -22.15 -22.39 7.09
N THR A 77 -22.69 -23.17 8.00
CA THR A 77 -23.62 -22.69 9.03
C THR A 77 -22.82 -22.19 10.23
N GLN A 78 -23.49 -21.78 11.30
CA GLN A 78 -22.83 -21.36 12.52
C GLN A 78 -21.91 -22.45 13.12
N ASN A 79 -22.35 -23.73 13.07
CA ASN A 79 -21.68 -24.83 13.75
C ASN A 79 -21.13 -25.92 12.80
N ASN A 80 -21.69 -26.09 11.62
CA ASN A 80 -21.41 -27.22 10.74
C ASN A 80 -21.11 -26.78 9.31
N ILE A 81 -20.42 -27.66 8.59
CA ILE A 81 -20.09 -27.52 7.16
C ILE A 81 -20.77 -28.68 6.43
N TYR A 82 -21.45 -28.41 5.33
CA TYR A 82 -22.11 -29.41 4.50
C TYR A 82 -21.63 -29.31 3.06
N ALA A 83 -21.33 -30.46 2.44
CA ALA A 83 -21.04 -30.54 1.00
C ALA A 83 -22.36 -30.55 0.23
N THR A 84 -22.79 -29.39 -0.25
CA THR A 84 -24.14 -29.21 -0.85
C THR A 84 -24.20 -29.48 -2.34
N LEU A 85 -23.05 -29.45 -3.00
CA LEU A 85 -22.87 -29.87 -4.39
C LEU A 85 -21.45 -30.40 -4.55
N VAL A 86 -21.32 -31.60 -5.13
CA VAL A 86 -20.03 -32.23 -5.42
C VAL A 86 -20.09 -32.81 -6.83
N TYR A 87 -19.15 -32.41 -7.68
CA TYR A 87 -19.03 -32.88 -9.05
C TYR A 87 -17.62 -33.37 -9.32
N GLU A 88 -17.47 -34.69 -9.47
CA GLU A 88 -16.20 -35.34 -9.76
C GLU A 88 -15.95 -35.33 -11.26
N THR A 89 -14.85 -34.73 -11.68
CA THR A 89 -14.40 -34.66 -13.06
C THR A 89 -12.92 -34.29 -13.13
N SER A 90 -12.23 -34.69 -14.18
CA SER A 90 -10.84 -34.28 -14.41
C SER A 90 -10.77 -32.86 -14.95
N ILE A 91 -9.99 -31.98 -14.26
CA ILE A 91 -9.75 -30.60 -14.66
C ILE A 91 -8.24 -30.38 -14.80
N ASN A 92 -7.69 -30.61 -15.99
CA ASN A 92 -6.25 -30.52 -16.28
C ASN A 92 -5.86 -29.23 -17.01
N GLU A 93 -6.83 -28.51 -17.54
CA GLU A 93 -6.65 -27.28 -18.32
C GLU A 93 -7.47 -26.13 -17.74
N TRP A 94 -7.34 -24.96 -18.35
CA TRP A 94 -8.20 -23.82 -18.01
C TRP A 94 -9.66 -24.12 -18.24
N VAL A 95 -10.49 -23.94 -17.22
CA VAL A 95 -11.93 -24.17 -17.28
C VAL A 95 -12.68 -22.98 -16.69
N HIS A 96 -13.79 -22.61 -17.33
CA HIS A 96 -14.74 -21.68 -16.74
C HIS A 96 -15.66 -22.46 -15.80
N VAL A 97 -15.72 -22.01 -14.54
CA VAL A 97 -16.62 -22.56 -13.51
C VAL A 97 -17.62 -21.48 -13.13
N ALA A 98 -18.91 -21.82 -13.13
CA ALA A 98 -19.94 -20.97 -12.57
C ALA A 98 -20.80 -21.76 -11.58
N VAL A 99 -20.99 -21.16 -10.38
CA VAL A 99 -21.90 -21.68 -9.35
C VAL A 99 -23.06 -20.69 -9.22
N VAL A 100 -24.23 -21.11 -9.71
CA VAL A 100 -25.45 -20.29 -9.72
C VAL A 100 -26.36 -20.70 -8.57
N TYR A 101 -26.58 -19.82 -7.63
CA TYR A 101 -27.61 -19.99 -6.60
C TYR A 101 -28.94 -19.44 -7.11
N LYS A 102 -29.96 -20.28 -7.15
CA LYS A 102 -31.32 -19.89 -7.44
C LYS A 102 -32.21 -20.37 -6.31
N GLU A 103 -32.84 -19.43 -5.61
CA GLU A 103 -33.72 -19.73 -4.47
C GLU A 103 -33.09 -20.72 -3.47
N LYS A 104 -31.84 -20.45 -3.07
CA LYS A 104 -31.04 -21.22 -2.10
C LYS A 104 -30.53 -22.58 -2.59
N ARG A 105 -30.69 -22.92 -3.85
CA ARG A 105 -30.17 -24.16 -4.45
C ARG A 105 -28.99 -23.84 -5.38
N PRO A 106 -27.84 -24.53 -5.25
CA PRO A 106 -26.69 -24.36 -6.14
C PRO A 106 -26.85 -25.17 -7.43
N PHE A 107 -26.47 -24.58 -8.56
CA PHE A 107 -26.34 -25.18 -9.87
C PHE A 107 -24.93 -24.95 -10.38
N LEU A 108 -24.25 -26.02 -10.82
CA LEU A 108 -22.89 -25.95 -11.36
C LEU A 108 -22.92 -25.96 -12.90
N PHE A 109 -22.14 -25.05 -13.45
CA PHE A 109 -21.86 -24.97 -14.89
C PHE A 109 -20.35 -25.03 -15.11
N ILE A 110 -19.94 -25.83 -16.09
CA ILE A 110 -18.56 -25.95 -16.56
C ILE A 110 -18.52 -25.53 -18.03
N ASN A 111 -17.65 -24.57 -18.35
CA ASN A 111 -17.55 -24.00 -19.71
C ASN A 111 -18.89 -23.52 -20.25
N GLY A 112 -19.68 -22.90 -19.38
CA GLY A 112 -21.01 -22.39 -19.70
C GLY A 112 -22.12 -23.44 -19.82
N THR A 113 -21.82 -24.74 -19.67
CA THR A 113 -22.80 -25.83 -19.79
C THR A 113 -23.20 -26.35 -18.41
N PHE A 114 -24.49 -26.53 -18.17
CA PHE A 114 -24.99 -27.13 -16.94
C PHE A 114 -24.48 -28.56 -16.76
N VAL A 115 -23.98 -28.89 -15.57
CA VAL A 115 -23.44 -30.22 -15.25
C VAL A 115 -24.09 -30.88 -14.03
N LYS A 116 -24.49 -30.10 -13.02
CA LYS A 116 -25.10 -30.67 -11.82
C LYS A 116 -25.89 -29.66 -11.02
N GLU A 117 -26.98 -30.10 -10.39
CA GLU A 117 -27.63 -29.37 -9.32
C GLU A 117 -27.27 -29.95 -7.92
N GLY A 118 -27.24 -29.10 -6.92
CA GLY A 118 -26.99 -29.49 -5.55
C GLY A 118 -28.25 -29.45 -4.68
N GLU A 119 -28.05 -29.64 -3.40
CA GLU A 119 -29.13 -29.68 -2.42
C GLU A 119 -29.56 -28.28 -1.98
N MET A 120 -30.87 -28.02 -1.90
CA MET A 120 -31.43 -26.74 -1.45
C MET A 120 -31.14 -26.51 0.02
N SER A 121 -30.74 -25.30 0.39
CA SER A 121 -30.54 -24.92 1.80
C SER A 121 -31.85 -24.85 2.58
N PRO A 122 -31.92 -25.42 3.78
CA PRO A 122 -33.04 -25.21 4.71
C PRO A 122 -32.97 -23.85 5.42
N LYS A 123 -31.84 -23.14 5.31
CA LYS A 123 -31.66 -21.85 5.97
C LYS A 123 -32.55 -20.77 5.33
N LYS A 124 -32.93 -19.78 6.15
CA LYS A 124 -33.72 -18.64 5.65
C LYS A 124 -32.92 -17.81 4.65
N TYR A 125 -31.63 -17.64 4.93
CA TYR A 125 -30.70 -16.85 4.12
C TYR A 125 -29.45 -17.65 3.78
N VAL A 126 -29.08 -17.63 2.51
CA VAL A 126 -27.83 -18.16 1.96
C VAL A 126 -27.11 -17.00 1.31
N SER A 127 -25.91 -16.67 1.78
CA SER A 127 -25.14 -15.53 1.31
C SER A 127 -23.83 -15.99 0.66
N PRO A 128 -23.37 -15.31 -0.40
CA PRO A 128 -22.06 -15.58 -0.97
C PRO A 128 -20.97 -15.19 0.02
N SER A 129 -19.84 -15.92 0.03
CA SER A 129 -18.58 -15.45 0.64
C SER A 129 -17.83 -14.58 -0.34
N GLY A 130 -17.24 -13.48 0.13
CA GLY A 130 -16.34 -12.63 -0.64
C GLY A 130 -14.86 -12.94 -0.44
N SER A 131 -14.56 -13.94 0.36
CA SER A 131 -13.19 -14.33 0.66
C SER A 131 -12.59 -15.16 -0.47
N ILE A 132 -11.87 -14.51 -1.41
CA ILE A 132 -11.14 -15.21 -2.49
C ILE A 132 -9.75 -15.67 -2.04
N VAL A 133 -9.27 -15.14 -0.92
CA VAL A 133 -7.97 -15.47 -0.33
C VAL A 133 -8.15 -15.74 1.15
N TYR A 134 -8.00 -16.98 1.56
CA TYR A 134 -8.15 -17.38 2.95
C TYR A 134 -6.80 -17.48 3.70
N PRO A 135 -6.81 -17.33 5.08
CA PRO A 135 -5.60 -17.33 5.92
C PRO A 135 -4.71 -18.58 5.80
N PRO A 136 -3.51 -18.56 6.37
CA PRO A 136 -2.53 -19.64 6.24
C PRO A 136 -3.08 -21.02 6.61
N GLY A 137 -2.93 -22.01 5.72
CA GLY A 137 -3.31 -23.40 5.95
C GLY A 137 -4.42 -23.97 5.06
N VAL A 138 -5.18 -23.16 4.31
CA VAL A 138 -6.28 -23.61 3.43
C VAL A 138 -6.20 -22.86 2.10
N PHE A 139 -5.32 -23.27 1.20
CA PHE A 139 -5.04 -22.54 -0.03
C PHE A 139 -5.57 -23.26 -1.26
N PHE A 140 -6.00 -22.49 -2.28
CA PHE A 140 -6.09 -22.97 -3.64
C PHE A 140 -4.68 -23.05 -4.24
N ILE A 141 -4.33 -24.22 -4.78
CA ILE A 141 -3.09 -24.43 -5.55
C ILE A 141 -3.49 -24.49 -7.02
N GLY A 142 -2.97 -23.56 -7.81
CA GLY A 142 -3.27 -23.42 -9.24
C GLY A 142 -3.39 -21.96 -9.66
N ASP A 143 -3.86 -21.74 -10.86
CA ASP A 143 -4.10 -20.42 -11.45
C ASP A 143 -5.59 -20.08 -11.47
N ILE A 144 -5.93 -18.81 -11.14
CA ILE A 144 -7.29 -18.26 -11.22
C ILE A 144 -7.25 -16.97 -12.03
N LYS A 145 -8.28 -16.73 -12.85
CA LYS A 145 -8.50 -15.46 -13.55
C LYS A 145 -9.91 -14.98 -13.30
N GLU A 146 -10.04 -13.68 -13.10
CA GLU A 146 -11.28 -12.92 -13.13
C GLU A 146 -12.45 -13.57 -12.38
N VAL A 147 -12.41 -13.57 -11.06
CA VAL A 147 -13.54 -14.02 -10.23
C VAL A 147 -14.63 -12.96 -10.25
N ARG A 148 -15.88 -13.35 -10.54
CA ARG A 148 -17.06 -12.50 -10.65
C ARG A 148 -18.14 -12.94 -9.69
N ILE A 149 -18.82 -11.99 -9.07
CA ILE A 149 -20.06 -12.23 -8.32
C ILE A 149 -21.18 -11.40 -8.95
N TRP A 150 -22.29 -12.05 -9.23
CA TRP A 150 -23.48 -11.41 -9.78
C TRP A 150 -24.60 -11.41 -8.74
N ASN A 151 -25.39 -10.34 -8.70
CA ASN A 151 -26.50 -10.19 -7.75
C ASN A 151 -27.78 -10.94 -8.13
N HIS A 152 -27.70 -11.81 -9.14
CA HIS A 152 -28.81 -12.63 -9.61
C HIS A 152 -28.32 -13.99 -10.12
N SER A 153 -29.27 -14.92 -10.26
CA SER A 153 -29.02 -16.22 -10.88
C SER A 153 -28.88 -16.05 -12.39
N ARG A 154 -27.68 -16.31 -12.94
CA ARG A 154 -27.43 -16.22 -14.38
C ARG A 154 -27.95 -17.42 -15.13
N SER A 155 -28.51 -17.20 -16.33
CA SER A 155 -28.91 -18.27 -17.24
C SER A 155 -27.71 -18.88 -17.97
N GLU A 156 -27.85 -20.11 -18.44
CA GLU A 156 -26.83 -20.80 -19.22
C GLU A 156 -26.37 -19.99 -20.45
N ASN A 157 -27.29 -19.33 -21.14
CA ASN A 157 -26.97 -18.47 -22.29
C ASN A 157 -26.11 -17.26 -21.86
N GLN A 158 -26.42 -16.61 -20.74
CA GLN A 158 -25.62 -15.51 -20.21
C GLN A 158 -24.21 -15.97 -19.84
N LEU A 159 -24.06 -17.19 -19.27
CA LEU A 159 -22.77 -17.77 -18.94
C LEU A 159 -21.94 -18.05 -20.21
N LYS A 160 -22.54 -18.71 -21.22
CA LYS A 160 -21.88 -19.01 -22.51
C LYS A 160 -21.39 -17.77 -23.24
N VAL A 161 -22.20 -16.72 -23.31
CA VAL A 161 -21.86 -15.47 -24.01
C VAL A 161 -20.70 -14.73 -23.31
N ASN A 162 -20.66 -14.78 -21.99
CA ASN A 162 -19.74 -13.92 -21.22
C ASN A 162 -18.53 -14.65 -20.61
N MET A 163 -18.43 -15.98 -20.68
CA MET A 163 -17.34 -16.72 -20.03
C MET A 163 -15.95 -16.31 -20.49
N ASN A 164 -15.78 -15.91 -21.77
CA ASN A 164 -14.51 -15.44 -22.33
C ASN A 164 -14.45 -13.91 -22.50
N ALA A 165 -15.49 -13.18 -22.13
CA ALA A 165 -15.53 -11.73 -22.28
C ALA A 165 -14.77 -11.06 -21.10
N ARG A 166 -13.91 -10.10 -21.43
CA ARG A 166 -13.30 -9.22 -20.40
C ARG A 166 -14.37 -8.24 -19.91
N MET A 167 -14.70 -8.32 -18.63
CA MET A 167 -15.67 -7.42 -18.01
C MET A 167 -15.11 -6.01 -17.86
N LYS A 168 -15.97 -5.02 -18.11
CA LYS A 168 -15.63 -3.58 -17.94
C LYS A 168 -16.04 -3.06 -16.57
N GLY A 169 -16.74 -3.89 -15.74
CA GLY A 169 -17.20 -3.55 -14.41
C GLY A 169 -18.48 -2.69 -14.37
N ARG A 170 -19.17 -2.56 -15.52
CA ARG A 170 -20.44 -1.80 -15.66
C ARG A 170 -21.60 -2.66 -16.12
N GLU A 171 -21.39 -3.97 -16.16
CA GLU A 171 -22.39 -4.92 -16.61
C GLU A 171 -23.56 -4.99 -15.64
N ASN A 172 -24.78 -5.00 -16.17
CA ASN A 172 -25.98 -5.03 -15.34
C ASN A 172 -26.01 -6.30 -14.48
N GLY A 173 -26.10 -6.11 -13.18
CA GLY A 173 -26.11 -7.18 -12.19
C GLY A 173 -24.74 -7.73 -11.80
N LEU A 174 -23.62 -7.26 -12.39
CA LEU A 174 -22.29 -7.56 -11.88
C LEU A 174 -22.11 -6.84 -10.56
N TYR A 175 -21.94 -7.63 -9.49
CA TYR A 175 -21.86 -7.10 -8.12
C TYR A 175 -20.43 -6.88 -7.67
N ALA A 176 -19.52 -7.80 -7.97
CA ALA A 176 -18.11 -7.69 -7.69
C ALA A 176 -17.26 -8.41 -8.74
N ILE A 177 -16.05 -7.90 -8.98
CA ILE A 177 -15.07 -8.50 -9.87
C ILE A 177 -13.66 -8.33 -9.31
N TRP A 178 -12.87 -9.41 -9.32
CA TRP A 178 -11.45 -9.40 -9.01
C TRP A 178 -10.68 -9.52 -10.33
N PRO A 179 -9.93 -8.50 -10.74
CA PRO A 179 -9.16 -8.52 -11.97
C PRO A 179 -7.87 -9.29 -11.81
N GLU A 180 -7.50 -10.01 -12.86
CA GLU A 180 -6.21 -10.62 -13.21
C GLU A 180 -5.52 -11.57 -12.24
N LYS A 181 -4.99 -12.63 -12.87
CA LYS A 181 -4.06 -13.70 -12.46
C LYS A 181 -3.55 -13.66 -11.01
N ILE A 182 -4.13 -14.44 -10.13
CA ILE A 182 -3.57 -14.78 -8.83
C ILE A 182 -2.72 -16.06 -9.02
N THR A 183 -1.41 -15.90 -9.17
CA THR A 183 -0.46 -17.01 -9.18
C THR A 183 0.13 -17.16 -7.79
N ARG A 184 0.12 -18.34 -7.22
CA ARG A 184 0.80 -18.62 -5.94
C ARG A 184 1.79 -19.76 -6.10
N GLU A 185 3.05 -19.46 -5.83
CA GLU A 185 4.10 -20.45 -5.62
C GLU A 185 4.19 -20.81 -4.13
N ILE A 186 4.46 -22.06 -3.85
CA ILE A 186 4.62 -22.61 -2.49
C ILE A 186 5.97 -22.14 -1.94
N ASN A 187 5.98 -21.31 -0.92
CA ASN A 187 7.18 -21.08 -0.12
C ASN A 187 7.23 -22.05 1.05
N LYS A 188 8.40 -22.66 1.19
CA LYS A 188 8.76 -23.67 2.17
C LYS A 188 8.71 -23.16 3.62
N GLU A 189 8.56 -24.08 4.53
CA GLU A 189 8.29 -24.01 5.97
C GLU A 189 9.15 -23.05 6.81
N PRO A 190 8.66 -22.60 7.99
CA PRO A 190 9.40 -21.75 8.91
C PRO A 190 10.40 -22.53 9.74
N VAL A 191 11.59 -22.00 9.87
CA VAL A 191 12.64 -22.49 10.78
C VAL A 191 12.36 -21.95 12.19
N SER A 192 12.48 -22.84 13.17
CA SER A 192 12.24 -22.67 14.60
C SER A 192 13.07 -21.57 15.26
N GLU A 193 12.44 -20.91 16.23
CA GLU A 193 13.07 -19.99 17.18
C GLU A 193 14.13 -20.66 18.06
N ASN A 194 15.27 -20.03 18.16
CA ASN A 194 16.04 -19.79 19.40
C ASN A 194 17.36 -19.12 19.03
N ASN A 195 17.56 -17.89 19.47
CA ASN A 195 18.85 -17.47 20.02
C ASN A 195 18.88 -16.02 20.50
N GLU A 196 19.56 -15.88 21.61
CA GLU A 196 19.73 -14.69 22.44
C GLU A 196 20.37 -13.48 21.74
N LYS A 197 19.94 -12.29 22.16
CA LYS A 197 20.42 -10.97 21.73
C LYS A 197 21.89 -10.75 22.04
N LYS A 198 22.71 -10.51 21.01
CA LYS A 198 23.97 -9.75 21.12
C LYS A 198 24.05 -8.72 20.00
N THR A 199 23.92 -7.46 20.37
CA THR A 199 24.23 -6.31 19.52
C THR A 199 25.72 -6.04 19.53
N GLU A 200 26.40 -6.18 18.40
CA GLU A 200 27.80 -5.74 18.27
C GLU A 200 27.85 -4.21 18.06
N LYS A 201 28.42 -3.51 19.05
CA LYS A 201 28.74 -2.08 18.96
C LYS A 201 30.14 -1.91 18.38
N TYR A 202 30.25 -1.27 17.22
CA TYR A 202 31.54 -0.78 16.73
C TYR A 202 31.79 0.66 17.22
N ARG A 203 33.01 0.89 17.77
CA ARG A 203 33.41 2.16 18.36
C ARG A 203 33.81 3.19 17.30
N GLY A 204 33.13 4.35 17.30
CA GLY A 204 33.63 5.57 16.64
C GLY A 204 34.75 6.26 17.42
N LEU A 205 35.54 7.06 16.74
CA LEU A 205 36.64 7.87 17.26
C LEU A 205 36.21 8.70 18.49
N LYS A 206 37.11 8.83 19.47
CA LYS A 206 36.90 9.61 20.70
C LYS A 206 36.59 11.07 20.35
N SER A 207 35.46 11.59 20.84
CA SER A 207 35.10 13.00 20.75
C SER A 207 35.87 13.81 21.81
N ASP A 208 36.48 14.91 21.39
CA ASP A 208 36.84 16.00 22.27
C ASP A 208 35.58 16.61 22.90
N GLN A 209 35.60 16.82 24.22
CA GLN A 209 34.40 17.16 25.02
C GLN A 209 33.84 18.59 24.80
N ASN A 210 34.32 19.35 23.80
CA ASN A 210 33.91 20.75 23.59
C ASN A 210 33.05 21.01 22.34
N ASN A 211 32.84 20.06 21.45
CA ASN A 211 31.99 20.25 20.24
C ASN A 211 30.65 19.58 20.41
N LYS A 212 29.62 20.34 20.79
CA LYS A 212 28.24 19.85 20.87
C LYS A 212 27.67 19.62 19.46
N ILE A 213 27.25 18.39 19.16
CA ILE A 213 26.55 18.08 17.91
C ILE A 213 25.23 18.85 17.84
N GLU A 214 25.03 19.60 16.77
CA GLU A 214 23.81 20.37 16.50
C GLU A 214 22.80 19.57 15.66
N VAL A 215 23.30 18.76 14.70
CA VAL A 215 22.48 18.04 13.71
C VAL A 215 22.83 16.56 13.69
N SER A 216 21.79 15.72 13.72
CA SER A 216 21.92 14.28 13.48
C SER A 216 21.17 13.91 12.19
N ILE A 217 21.88 13.29 11.23
CA ILE A 217 21.32 12.78 9.98
C ILE A 217 21.09 11.29 10.16
N ILE A 218 19.84 10.83 10.07
CA ILE A 218 19.42 9.45 10.30
C ILE A 218 19.15 8.79 8.96
N ILE A 219 19.89 7.73 8.64
CA ILE A 219 19.85 7.02 7.36
C ILE A 219 19.54 5.54 7.60
N PRO A 220 18.29 5.09 7.44
CA PRO A 220 17.96 3.66 7.41
C PRO A 220 18.45 3.05 6.08
N SER A 221 19.12 1.89 6.15
CA SER A 221 19.65 1.21 4.97
C SER A 221 19.34 -0.28 5.02
N TYR A 222 18.81 -0.83 3.92
CA TYR A 222 18.62 -2.26 3.72
C TYR A 222 18.83 -2.61 2.26
N ASN A 223 19.90 -3.36 1.97
CA ASN A 223 20.27 -3.78 0.60
C ASN A 223 20.35 -2.59 -0.38
N LYS A 224 21.11 -1.53 -0.02
CA LYS A 224 21.23 -0.30 -0.81
C LYS A 224 22.64 -0.04 -1.36
N TYR A 225 23.54 -1.02 -1.29
CA TYR A 225 24.85 -0.87 -1.91
C TYR A 225 24.75 -0.84 -3.45
N PRO A 226 25.45 0.08 -4.16
CA PRO A 226 26.38 1.12 -3.66
C PRO A 226 25.70 2.47 -3.37
N LEU A 227 24.37 2.60 -3.49
CA LEU A 227 23.65 3.86 -3.38
C LEU A 227 23.84 4.54 -2.02
N ASN A 228 23.82 3.74 -0.94
CA ASN A 228 24.06 4.23 0.42
C ASN A 228 25.46 4.86 0.59
N LEU A 229 26.46 4.28 -0.06
CA LEU A 229 27.82 4.82 -0.05
C LEU A 229 27.87 6.17 -0.81
N PHE A 230 27.16 6.29 -1.93
CA PHE A 230 27.06 7.55 -2.67
C PHE A 230 26.34 8.64 -1.88
N THR A 231 25.31 8.27 -1.10
CA THR A 231 24.64 9.16 -0.17
C THR A 231 25.64 9.70 0.87
N LEU A 232 26.46 8.83 1.49
CA LEU A 232 27.49 9.23 2.43
C LEU A 232 28.54 10.16 1.79
N TYR A 233 29.01 9.87 0.58
CA TYR A 233 29.95 10.75 -0.15
C TYR A 233 29.36 12.14 -0.42
N SER A 234 28.06 12.25 -0.68
CA SER A 234 27.42 13.56 -0.89
C SER A 234 27.36 14.40 0.40
N LEU A 235 27.41 13.75 1.56
CA LEU A 235 27.46 14.41 2.86
C LEU A 235 28.87 14.85 3.27
N GLU A 236 29.93 14.33 2.65
CA GLU A 236 31.31 14.72 2.97
C GLU A 236 31.64 16.17 2.57
N ASN A 237 30.91 16.74 1.61
CA ASN A 237 31.19 18.07 1.03
C ASN A 237 30.18 19.13 1.48
N GLN A 238 29.58 18.98 2.67
CA GLN A 238 28.64 19.95 3.19
C GLN A 238 29.31 21.26 3.58
N THR A 239 28.64 22.40 3.33
CA THR A 239 29.09 23.72 3.76
C THR A 239 28.86 23.99 5.26
N PHE A 240 28.01 23.18 5.89
CA PHE A 240 27.82 23.17 7.33
C PHE A 240 29.06 22.63 8.03
N ASN A 241 29.36 23.13 9.24
CA ASN A 241 30.49 22.65 10.03
C ASN A 241 30.36 21.16 10.33
N LEU A 242 31.26 20.34 9.73
CA LEU A 242 31.25 18.89 9.84
C LEU A 242 31.46 18.37 11.27
N GLU A 243 32.15 19.14 12.14
CA GLU A 243 32.36 18.80 13.55
C GLU A 243 31.07 18.91 14.38
N LYS A 244 30.08 19.67 13.87
CA LYS A 244 28.78 19.88 14.53
C LYS A 244 27.70 19.00 13.98
N MET A 245 28.01 18.09 13.06
CA MET A 245 27.06 17.12 12.51
C MET A 245 27.52 15.69 12.74
N GLU A 246 26.54 14.82 12.93
CA GLU A 246 26.75 13.38 12.92
C GLU A 246 25.85 12.73 11.88
N VAL A 247 26.33 11.64 11.29
CA VAL A 247 25.56 10.77 10.40
C VAL A 247 25.42 9.39 11.07
N ILE A 248 24.19 8.95 11.22
CA ILE A 248 23.85 7.68 11.85
C ILE A 248 23.23 6.81 10.76
N LEU A 249 24.01 5.86 10.24
CA LEU A 249 23.52 4.86 9.29
C LEU A 249 23.16 3.58 10.03
N ILE A 250 21.90 3.17 9.91
CA ILE A 250 21.38 1.96 10.51
C ILE A 250 21.17 0.93 9.40
N ASP A 251 22.03 -0.08 9.37
CA ASP A 251 21.96 -1.20 8.45
C ASP A 251 21.02 -2.28 9.02
N ASP A 252 19.87 -2.42 8.41
CA ASP A 252 18.81 -3.31 8.84
C ASP A 252 19.00 -4.75 8.33
N ALA A 253 20.16 -5.36 8.68
CA ALA A 253 20.57 -6.70 8.28
C ALA A 253 20.74 -6.88 6.76
N SER A 254 21.39 -5.93 6.08
CA SER A 254 21.68 -6.08 4.65
C SER A 254 22.49 -7.34 4.33
N THR A 255 22.16 -7.96 3.20
CA THR A 255 22.84 -9.15 2.65
C THR A 255 23.74 -8.83 1.45
N ASP A 256 23.73 -7.57 1.01
CA ASP A 256 24.63 -7.05 -0.04
C ASP A 256 25.99 -6.61 0.53
N GLN A 257 26.79 -5.90 -0.27
CA GLN A 257 28.11 -5.42 0.12
C GLN A 257 28.11 -4.23 1.10
N THR A 258 26.97 -3.83 1.66
CA THR A 258 26.85 -2.71 2.62
C THR A 258 27.79 -2.88 3.79
N LYS A 259 27.77 -4.04 4.47
CA LYS A 259 28.61 -4.29 5.65
C LYS A 259 30.10 -4.10 5.34
N ASP A 260 30.58 -4.78 4.31
CA ASP A 260 32.00 -4.78 3.96
C ASP A 260 32.51 -3.41 3.53
N SER A 261 31.66 -2.65 2.81
CA SER A 261 32.00 -1.32 2.32
C SER A 261 32.01 -0.27 3.44
N LEU A 262 31.20 -0.43 4.48
CA LEU A 262 31.07 0.54 5.56
C LEU A 262 32.03 0.26 6.74
N GLN A 263 32.55 -0.94 6.88
CA GLN A 263 33.54 -1.27 7.91
C GLN A 263 34.80 -0.41 7.84
N ASN A 264 35.22 -0.03 6.63
CA ASN A 264 36.44 0.75 6.38
C ASN A 264 36.11 2.19 5.93
N TYR A 265 34.84 2.61 6.01
CA TYR A 265 34.44 3.95 5.61
C TYR A 265 34.92 4.98 6.64
N GLN A 266 35.73 5.94 6.17
CA GLN A 266 36.23 7.05 6.99
C GLN A 266 35.51 8.33 6.55
N ALA A 267 34.71 8.88 7.45
CA ALA A 267 33.96 10.11 7.23
C ALA A 267 34.70 11.32 7.79
N PRO A 268 34.59 12.52 7.18
CA PRO A 268 35.11 13.77 7.75
C PRO A 268 34.20 14.35 8.83
N TYR A 269 33.09 13.70 9.15
CA TYR A 269 32.11 14.06 10.20
C TYR A 269 32.01 12.93 11.24
N GLN A 270 31.31 13.15 12.33
CA GLN A 270 31.03 12.04 13.25
C GLN A 270 30.12 11.01 12.60
N PHE A 271 30.61 9.78 12.44
CA PHE A 271 29.89 8.69 11.81
C PHE A 271 29.59 7.57 12.79
N LYS A 272 28.31 7.18 12.85
CA LYS A 272 27.84 6.02 13.63
C LYS A 272 27.26 4.99 12.67
N TYR A 273 27.87 3.81 12.59
CA TYR A 273 27.35 2.66 11.88
C TYR A 273 26.75 1.67 12.87
N ILE A 274 25.45 1.43 12.76
CA ILE A 274 24.70 0.49 13.61
C ILE A 274 24.15 -0.60 12.69
N ARG A 275 24.44 -1.87 12.99
CA ARG A 275 23.92 -2.98 12.22
C ARG A 275 23.00 -3.84 13.08
N ASN A 276 21.81 -4.13 12.57
CA ASN A 276 20.87 -5.07 13.16
C ASN A 276 21.21 -6.51 12.74
N ASN A 277 20.87 -7.48 13.58
CA ASN A 277 21.04 -8.90 13.28
C ASN A 277 19.93 -9.44 12.37
N GLU A 278 18.77 -8.82 12.39
CA GLU A 278 17.59 -9.14 11.60
C GLU A 278 16.94 -7.87 11.05
N ASN A 279 16.12 -7.99 10.01
CA ASN A 279 15.37 -6.86 9.47
C ASN A 279 14.22 -6.49 10.43
N LEU A 280 14.33 -5.31 11.03
CA LEU A 280 13.39 -4.77 12.02
C LEU A 280 12.28 -3.90 11.41
N GLY A 281 12.43 -3.52 10.14
CA GLY A 281 11.51 -2.61 9.45
C GLY A 281 11.79 -1.13 9.69
N ARG A 282 11.24 -0.30 8.79
CA ARG A 282 11.59 1.12 8.65
C ARG A 282 11.32 1.96 9.89
N ALA A 283 10.16 1.78 10.54
CA ALA A 283 9.77 2.53 11.72
C ALA A 283 10.75 2.30 12.87
N LYS A 284 11.02 1.03 13.19
CA LYS A 284 11.92 0.66 14.29
C LYS A 284 13.37 1.08 14.05
N VAL A 285 13.84 0.95 12.80
CA VAL A 285 15.19 1.39 12.40
C VAL A 285 15.35 2.92 12.57
N ARG A 286 14.35 3.70 12.17
CA ARG A 286 14.38 5.17 12.40
C ARG A 286 14.34 5.51 13.88
N ASN A 287 13.58 4.78 14.68
CA ASN A 287 13.57 4.97 16.15
C ASN A 287 14.93 4.69 16.77
N LEU A 288 15.65 3.65 16.34
CA LEU A 288 17.02 3.40 16.77
C LEU A 288 17.95 4.59 16.41
N GLY A 289 17.76 5.16 15.22
CA GLY A 289 18.46 6.38 14.81
C GLY A 289 18.16 7.58 15.70
N ILE A 290 16.88 7.82 16.04
CA ILE A 290 16.46 8.88 16.96
C ILE A 290 17.07 8.69 18.35
N GLN A 291 17.04 7.48 18.88
CA GLN A 291 17.64 7.15 20.19
C GLN A 291 19.16 7.36 20.19
N SER A 292 19.85 7.06 19.10
CA SER A 292 21.31 7.17 18.95
C SER A 292 21.76 8.60 18.63
N SER A 293 20.82 9.53 18.38
CA SER A 293 21.10 10.90 17.96
C SER A 293 21.44 11.81 19.13
N SER A 294 22.48 12.65 18.92
CA SER A 294 22.95 13.66 19.89
C SER A 294 22.51 15.08 19.55
N GLY A 295 22.19 15.33 18.27
CA GLY A 295 21.77 16.63 17.76
C GLY A 295 20.35 17.02 18.13
N ASN A 296 20.11 18.32 18.27
CA ASN A 296 18.77 18.86 18.51
C ASN A 296 17.92 18.95 17.25
N ILE A 297 18.55 18.97 16.07
CA ILE A 297 17.90 18.93 14.76
C ILE A 297 18.13 17.55 14.18
N LEU A 298 17.03 16.86 13.83
CA LEU A 298 17.06 15.58 13.17
C LEU A 298 16.76 15.78 11.68
N ILE A 299 17.60 15.23 10.81
CA ILE A 299 17.35 15.13 9.38
C ILE A 299 17.16 13.64 9.06
N PHE A 300 15.99 13.26 8.55
CA PHE A 300 15.76 11.93 8.01
C PHE A 300 16.09 11.96 6.53
N LEU A 301 16.92 11.03 6.09
CA LEU A 301 17.41 10.91 4.73
C LEU A 301 17.42 9.44 4.33
N ASP A 302 16.81 9.08 3.19
CA ASP A 302 16.87 7.71 2.71
C ASP A 302 18.28 7.37 2.16
N ALA A 303 18.68 6.10 2.27
CA ALA A 303 20.01 5.63 1.88
C ALA A 303 20.33 5.78 0.39
N GLU A 304 19.34 6.06 -0.43
CA GLU A 304 19.43 6.29 -1.87
C GLU A 304 19.26 7.77 -2.29
N MET A 305 19.57 8.72 -1.40
CA MET A 305 19.44 10.16 -1.70
C MET A 305 20.80 10.84 -1.81
N LEU A 306 21.15 11.37 -2.98
CA LEU A 306 22.24 12.34 -3.09
C LEU A 306 21.76 13.72 -2.65
N VAL A 307 22.60 14.51 -2.00
CA VAL A 307 22.27 15.85 -1.53
C VAL A 307 23.24 16.91 -2.03
N ASP A 308 22.73 18.14 -2.17
CA ASP A 308 23.54 19.32 -2.51
C ASP A 308 24.46 19.71 -1.34
N ARG A 309 25.57 20.42 -1.65
CA ARG A 309 26.55 20.86 -0.64
C ARG A 309 25.99 21.80 0.45
N ASN A 310 24.89 22.50 0.17
CA ASN A 310 24.25 23.40 1.13
C ASN A 310 23.08 22.74 1.87
N PHE A 311 22.86 21.44 1.67
CA PHE A 311 21.70 20.71 2.17
C PHE A 311 21.54 20.82 3.69
N VAL A 312 22.58 20.47 4.46
CA VAL A 312 22.53 20.52 5.93
C VAL A 312 22.42 21.96 6.43
N GLN A 313 23.20 22.90 5.86
CA GLN A 313 23.16 24.32 6.23
C GLN A 313 21.76 24.90 6.02
N ASN A 314 21.10 24.55 4.91
CA ASN A 314 19.76 25.02 4.61
C ASN A 314 18.72 24.47 5.60
N HIS A 315 18.79 23.18 5.96
CA HIS A 315 17.91 22.61 6.99
C HIS A 315 18.08 23.32 8.34
N VAL A 316 19.32 23.52 8.79
CA VAL A 316 19.62 24.17 10.07
C VAL A 316 19.06 25.58 10.13
N LYS A 317 19.27 26.37 9.06
CA LYS A 317 18.80 27.75 8.99
C LYS A 317 17.31 27.90 9.30
N TYR A 318 16.46 27.03 8.74
CA TYR A 318 15.01 27.10 8.98
C TYR A 318 14.64 26.81 10.44
N HIS A 319 15.37 25.93 11.12
CA HIS A 319 15.10 25.57 12.52
C HIS A 319 15.65 26.57 13.54
N GLN A 320 16.50 27.51 13.13
CA GLN A 320 16.95 28.61 13.99
C GLN A 320 15.81 29.61 14.26
N GLU A 321 14.92 29.80 13.29
CA GLU A 321 13.84 30.79 13.37
C GLU A 321 12.57 30.27 14.05
N LYS A 322 12.26 28.98 13.93
CA LYS A 322 11.00 28.38 14.41
C LYS A 322 11.23 26.98 14.97
N SER A 323 10.72 26.71 16.16
CA SER A 323 10.88 25.43 16.84
C SER A 323 9.84 24.37 16.43
N ASN A 324 8.63 24.77 16.04
CA ASN A 324 7.53 23.84 15.69
C ASN A 324 7.42 23.53 14.19
N LEU A 325 8.54 23.59 13.47
CA LEU A 325 8.57 23.47 12.02
C LEU A 325 9.01 22.07 11.58
N ILE A 326 8.30 21.52 10.59
CA ILE A 326 8.71 20.37 9.79
C ILE A 326 9.15 20.90 8.42
N MET A 327 10.42 20.72 8.09
CA MET A 327 11.00 21.16 6.81
C MET A 327 11.16 19.99 5.87
N SER A 328 10.54 20.04 4.70
CA SER A 328 10.63 19.00 3.66
C SER A 328 11.22 19.54 2.37
N GLY A 329 12.10 18.77 1.75
CA GLY A 329 12.61 19.00 0.39
C GLY A 329 12.15 17.97 -0.62
N VAL A 330 11.52 16.88 -0.15
CA VAL A 330 11.14 15.75 -1.02
C VAL A 330 10.23 16.15 -2.17
N MET A 331 9.32 17.08 -1.95
CA MET A 331 8.40 17.54 -3.01
C MET A 331 9.10 18.21 -4.20
N TYR A 332 10.37 18.61 -4.04
CA TYR A 332 11.20 19.20 -5.07
C TYR A 332 12.36 18.30 -5.51
N SER A 333 12.52 17.11 -4.91
CA SER A 333 13.56 16.14 -5.28
C SER A 333 13.44 15.75 -6.75
N LYS A 334 14.58 15.53 -7.37
CA LYS A 334 14.70 15.02 -8.74
C LYS A 334 15.16 13.58 -8.71
N ASN A 335 14.97 12.85 -9.79
CA ASN A 335 15.58 11.53 -9.95
C ASN A 335 16.95 11.63 -10.59
N ILE A 336 17.83 10.69 -10.25
CA ILE A 336 19.15 10.54 -10.86
C ILE A 336 19.46 9.07 -11.12
N ILE A 337 20.12 8.76 -12.23
CA ILE A 337 20.59 7.41 -12.53
C ILE A 337 22.07 7.33 -12.18
N THR A 338 22.40 6.72 -11.07
CA THR A 338 23.79 6.57 -10.59
C THR A 338 24.37 5.18 -10.87
N CYS A 339 23.50 4.20 -11.08
CA CYS A 339 23.86 2.80 -11.33
C CYS A 339 22.97 2.19 -12.41
N ILE A 340 23.52 1.20 -13.13
CA ILE A 340 22.77 0.26 -13.95
C ILE A 340 22.62 -1.02 -13.14
N PHE A 341 21.39 -1.55 -13.07
CA PHE A 341 21.10 -2.78 -12.33
C PHE A 341 20.92 -3.97 -13.29
N PRO A 342 21.20 -5.22 -12.83
CA PRO A 342 21.08 -6.41 -13.68
C PRO A 342 19.68 -6.63 -14.29
N LYS A 343 18.65 -6.11 -13.63
CA LYS A 343 17.24 -6.21 -14.07
C LYS A 343 16.76 -5.03 -14.91
N ASP A 344 17.63 -4.06 -15.20
CA ASP A 344 17.26 -2.90 -16.03
C ASP A 344 16.96 -3.36 -17.47
N ASP A 345 15.84 -2.90 -18.01
CA ASP A 345 15.39 -3.26 -19.35
C ASP A 345 16.11 -2.47 -20.46
N ARG A 346 15.90 -2.92 -21.70
CA ARG A 346 16.50 -2.28 -22.88
C ARG A 346 16.11 -0.80 -22.98
N ALA A 347 14.86 -0.46 -22.70
CA ALA A 347 14.37 0.91 -22.80
C ALA A 347 15.05 1.85 -21.79
N LYS A 348 15.41 1.35 -20.59
CA LYS A 348 16.20 2.12 -19.61
C LYS A 348 17.63 2.28 -20.07
N LEU A 349 18.26 1.24 -20.63
CA LEU A 349 19.62 1.30 -21.17
C LEU A 349 19.72 2.29 -22.33
N ASP A 350 18.77 2.27 -23.26
CA ASP A 350 18.74 3.22 -24.41
C ASP A 350 18.59 4.67 -23.92
N ARG A 351 17.79 4.92 -22.88
CA ARG A 351 17.70 6.25 -22.23
C ARG A 351 19.01 6.68 -21.60
N ILE A 352 19.70 5.77 -20.91
CA ILE A 352 21.01 6.08 -20.31
C ILE A 352 22.01 6.43 -21.41
N ALA A 353 22.08 5.64 -22.48
CA ALA A 353 22.94 5.91 -23.62
C ALA A 353 22.75 7.32 -24.18
N GLU A 354 21.51 7.75 -24.39
CA GLU A 354 21.20 9.11 -24.85
C GLU A 354 21.60 10.19 -23.84
N MET A 355 21.39 9.96 -22.55
CA MET A 355 21.74 10.92 -21.48
C MET A 355 23.24 11.14 -21.37
N VAL A 356 24.07 10.12 -21.59
CA VAL A 356 25.52 10.19 -21.42
C VAL A 356 26.28 10.60 -22.71
N LYS A 357 25.64 10.61 -23.87
CA LYS A 357 26.21 10.85 -25.20
C LYS A 357 27.05 12.12 -25.29
N GLY A 358 26.65 13.19 -24.60
CA GLY A 358 27.39 14.47 -24.57
C GLY A 358 28.46 14.57 -23.47
N ASN A 359 28.72 13.52 -22.72
CA ASN A 359 29.69 13.49 -21.62
C ASN A 359 30.65 12.30 -21.81
N GLU A 360 31.87 12.58 -22.27
CA GLU A 360 32.85 11.55 -22.63
C GLU A 360 33.14 10.56 -21.49
N ASN A 361 33.32 11.04 -20.26
CA ASN A 361 33.60 10.18 -19.10
C ASN A 361 32.43 9.23 -18.80
N LEU A 362 31.21 9.74 -18.76
CA LEU A 362 30.02 8.92 -18.52
C LEU A 362 29.75 7.96 -19.69
N ASN A 363 29.95 8.40 -20.91
CA ASN A 363 29.80 7.57 -22.11
C ASN A 363 30.80 6.40 -22.10
N ASN A 364 32.08 6.67 -21.75
CA ASN A 364 33.09 5.62 -21.62
C ASN A 364 32.74 4.61 -20.56
N LYS A 365 32.23 5.05 -19.39
CA LYS A 365 31.72 4.15 -18.33
C LYS A 365 30.52 3.33 -18.80
N PHE A 366 29.58 3.94 -19.50
CA PHE A 366 28.43 3.23 -20.06
C PHE A 366 28.84 2.17 -21.08
N ASN A 367 29.82 2.48 -21.97
CA ASN A 367 30.31 1.54 -22.96
C ASN A 367 31.07 0.34 -22.34
N GLN A 368 31.60 0.50 -21.13
CA GLN A 368 32.23 -0.58 -20.37
C GLN A 368 31.23 -1.46 -19.59
N TYR A 369 29.93 -1.10 -19.57
CA TYR A 369 28.92 -1.89 -18.94
C TYR A 369 28.68 -3.21 -19.67
N GLU A 370 28.83 -4.32 -18.94
CA GLU A 370 28.49 -5.67 -19.40
C GLU A 370 27.14 -6.10 -18.83
N LYS A 371 26.15 -6.31 -19.68
CA LYS A 371 24.79 -6.68 -19.28
C LYS A 371 24.72 -8.00 -18.50
N ALA A 372 25.72 -8.86 -18.62
CA ALA A 372 25.81 -10.12 -17.88
C ALA A 372 26.29 -9.98 -16.42
N ALA A 373 26.64 -8.75 -15.99
CA ALA A 373 27.07 -8.51 -14.62
C ALA A 373 25.93 -8.78 -13.61
N ALA A 374 26.19 -9.69 -12.65
CA ALA A 374 25.23 -10.03 -11.59
C ALA A 374 25.11 -8.94 -10.50
N LYS A 375 25.86 -7.86 -10.60
CA LYS A 375 25.96 -6.79 -9.58
C LYS A 375 25.59 -5.42 -10.20
N PRO A 376 25.14 -4.46 -9.36
CA PRO A 376 24.96 -3.07 -9.79
C PRO A 376 26.26 -2.51 -10.40
N TYR A 377 26.16 -1.85 -11.55
CA TYR A 377 27.28 -1.20 -12.23
C TYR A 377 27.22 0.31 -12.01
N PRO A 378 28.17 0.92 -11.27
CA PRO A 378 28.16 2.35 -10.97
C PRO A 378 28.57 3.19 -12.18
N LEU A 379 27.76 4.19 -12.54
CA LEU A 379 28.06 5.22 -13.55
C LEU A 379 28.83 6.39 -12.96
N ILE A 380 28.79 6.59 -11.65
CA ILE A 380 29.50 7.65 -10.92
C ILE A 380 30.37 7.07 -9.83
N ASN A 381 31.34 7.83 -9.38
CA ASN A 381 32.21 7.50 -8.28
C ASN A 381 32.28 8.65 -7.25
N LYS A 382 33.11 8.52 -6.21
CA LYS A 382 33.29 9.54 -5.18
C LYS A 382 33.74 10.89 -5.75
N SER A 383 34.66 10.91 -6.74
CA SER A 383 35.12 12.13 -7.38
C SER A 383 34.01 12.84 -8.16
N ASP A 384 33.17 12.07 -8.90
CA ASP A 384 32.03 12.63 -9.61
C ASP A 384 31.03 13.30 -8.65
N ILE A 385 30.82 12.72 -7.46
CA ILE A 385 29.94 13.26 -6.43
C ILE A 385 30.54 14.54 -5.83
N SER A 386 31.82 14.51 -5.46
CA SER A 386 32.52 15.66 -4.86
C SER A 386 32.56 16.86 -5.80
N ASN A 387 32.77 16.62 -7.10
CA ASN A 387 32.85 17.66 -8.13
C ASN A 387 31.48 17.97 -8.79
N GLN A 388 30.41 17.26 -8.41
CA GLN A 388 29.06 17.39 -8.97
C GLN A 388 28.98 17.25 -10.48
N THR A 389 29.80 16.35 -11.07
CA THR A 389 29.88 16.13 -12.53
C THR A 389 28.78 15.23 -13.09
N TYR A 390 27.85 14.78 -12.27
CA TYR A 390 26.73 13.88 -12.62
C TYR A 390 25.50 14.55 -13.23
N GLY A 391 25.59 15.85 -13.58
CA GLY A 391 24.43 16.64 -14.05
C GLY A 391 23.66 16.03 -15.21
N ALA A 392 24.36 15.38 -16.17
CA ALA A 392 23.74 14.70 -17.31
C ALA A 392 22.81 13.53 -16.92
N LEU A 393 23.01 12.92 -15.75
CA LEU A 393 22.24 11.78 -15.25
C LEU A 393 20.98 12.19 -14.47
N ILE A 394 20.75 13.50 -14.28
CA ILE A 394 19.60 14.03 -13.52
C ILE A 394 18.36 14.05 -14.43
N LYS A 395 17.25 13.56 -13.89
CA LYS A 395 15.93 13.59 -14.53
C LYS A 395 14.96 14.42 -13.71
N ASN A 396 14.04 15.07 -14.38
CA ASN A 396 12.92 15.70 -13.69
C ASN A 396 12.00 14.59 -13.12
N ALA A 397 11.81 14.57 -11.81
CA ALA A 397 10.81 13.69 -11.22
C ALA A 397 9.41 14.08 -11.72
N ASN A 398 8.65 13.12 -12.24
CA ASN A 398 7.21 13.26 -12.41
C ASN A 398 6.54 13.09 -11.04
N SER A 399 6.70 14.10 -10.17
CA SER A 399 6.16 14.06 -8.83
C SER A 399 4.70 14.52 -8.86
N TRP A 400 3.79 13.69 -8.35
CA TRP A 400 2.42 14.07 -8.06
C TRP A 400 2.35 15.28 -7.10
N PHE A 401 3.39 15.52 -6.30
CA PHE A 401 3.58 16.70 -5.46
C PHE A 401 3.69 18.02 -6.23
N ARG A 402 4.11 18.01 -7.50
CA ARG A 402 4.17 19.25 -8.29
C ARG A 402 2.82 19.96 -8.39
N THR A 403 1.74 19.20 -8.49
CA THR A 403 0.39 19.76 -8.51
C THR A 403 0.06 20.45 -7.19
N ILE A 404 0.47 19.86 -6.07
CA ILE A 404 0.26 20.41 -4.73
C ILE A 404 1.07 21.69 -4.54
N THR A 405 2.37 21.64 -4.81
CA THR A 405 3.25 22.81 -4.61
C THR A 405 2.93 23.97 -5.56
N ARG A 406 2.39 23.69 -6.76
CA ARG A 406 1.91 24.72 -7.69
C ARG A 406 0.62 25.39 -7.21
N LYS A 407 -0.30 24.63 -6.61
CA LYS A 407 -1.62 25.14 -6.18
C LYS A 407 -1.56 25.80 -4.80
N TYR A 408 -0.78 25.24 -3.86
CA TYR A 408 -0.80 25.62 -2.45
C TYR A 408 0.50 26.27 -1.95
N GLY A 409 1.49 26.47 -2.82
CA GLY A 409 2.76 27.10 -2.46
C GLY A 409 3.69 26.23 -1.60
N THR A 410 4.68 26.88 -1.01
CA THR A 410 5.69 26.23 -0.16
C THR A 410 5.20 25.96 1.25
N ASP A 411 4.29 26.75 1.75
CA ASP A 411 3.69 26.67 3.09
C ASP A 411 2.43 25.81 3.13
N LEU A 412 1.99 25.28 1.98
CA LEU A 412 0.82 24.42 1.82
C LEU A 412 -0.49 25.07 2.32
N GLU A 413 -0.61 26.39 2.23
CA GLU A 413 -1.80 27.11 2.68
C GLU A 413 -3.05 26.62 1.92
N GLY A 414 -4.09 26.23 2.67
CA GLY A 414 -5.33 25.66 2.11
C GLY A 414 -5.23 24.19 1.66
N PHE A 415 -4.10 23.53 1.91
CA PHE A 415 -3.98 22.08 1.75
C PHE A 415 -4.34 21.39 3.05
N GLU A 416 -5.39 20.57 3.04
CA GLU A 416 -5.93 19.91 4.24
C GLU A 416 -5.03 18.77 4.76
N PHE A 417 -4.01 18.37 3.98
CA PHE A 417 -3.08 17.29 4.28
C PHE A 417 -1.61 17.74 4.35
N PRO A 418 -1.26 18.83 5.05
CA PRO A 418 0.12 19.30 5.09
C PRO A 418 1.09 18.27 5.68
N TRP A 419 0.59 17.37 6.53
CA TRP A 419 1.32 16.28 7.14
C TRP A 419 1.85 15.23 6.14
N MET A 420 1.29 15.16 4.93
CA MET A 420 1.84 14.35 3.84
C MET A 420 3.23 14.82 3.38
N ALA A 421 3.64 16.04 3.76
CA ALA A 421 4.99 16.53 3.50
C ALA A 421 6.05 15.89 4.41
N LEU A 422 5.67 15.19 5.49
CA LEU A 422 6.60 14.38 6.24
C LEU A 422 6.89 13.11 5.45
N LEU A 423 7.99 13.16 4.68
CA LEU A 423 8.53 12.07 3.88
C LEU A 423 10.02 11.94 4.21
N THR A 424 10.36 10.82 4.79
CA THR A 424 11.67 10.58 5.40
C THR A 424 12.86 10.52 4.44
N GLY A 425 12.60 10.62 3.14
CA GLY A 425 13.65 10.76 2.13
C GLY A 425 14.39 12.09 2.15
N ASN A 426 13.78 13.17 2.68
CA ASN A 426 14.41 14.49 2.86
C ASN A 426 13.48 15.36 3.73
N VAL A 427 13.57 15.20 5.04
CA VAL A 427 12.76 15.98 5.99
C VAL A 427 13.54 16.22 7.27
N SER A 428 13.34 17.38 7.88
CA SER A 428 13.95 17.69 9.19
C SER A 428 12.95 18.28 10.18
N MET A 429 13.26 18.09 11.45
CA MET A 429 12.52 18.65 12.59
C MET A 429 13.41 18.80 13.80
N ARG A 430 12.99 19.60 14.79
CA ARG A 430 13.62 19.56 16.11
C ARG A 430 13.22 18.31 16.87
N LYS A 431 14.15 17.71 17.58
CA LYS A 431 13.94 16.49 18.38
C LYS A 431 12.83 16.64 19.40
N GLU A 432 12.70 17.84 20.01
CA GLU A 432 11.64 18.18 20.99
C GLU A 432 10.20 18.00 20.46
N LEU A 433 9.98 18.01 19.14
CA LEU A 433 8.65 17.74 18.58
C LEU A 433 8.23 16.29 18.78
N LEU A 434 9.20 15.37 18.82
CA LEU A 434 8.96 13.96 19.07
C LEU A 434 8.61 13.68 20.54
N ASP A 435 9.04 14.52 21.47
CA ASP A 435 8.66 14.40 22.88
C ASP A 435 7.16 14.61 23.08
N LYS A 436 6.54 15.43 22.22
CA LYS A 436 5.10 15.74 22.27
C LYS A 436 4.24 14.74 21.48
N ALA A 437 4.70 14.32 20.31
CA ALA A 437 3.94 13.48 19.40
C ALA A 437 4.30 11.99 19.48
N GLY A 438 5.39 11.65 20.15
CA GLY A 438 6.00 10.32 20.12
C GLY A 438 6.85 10.11 18.86
N VAL A 439 7.55 9.00 18.82
CA VAL A 439 8.40 8.55 17.69
C VAL A 439 7.58 7.75 16.67
N PHE A 440 8.22 7.15 15.67
CA PHE A 440 7.52 6.28 14.69
C PHE A 440 6.81 5.13 15.40
N ASP A 441 5.61 4.82 14.95
CA ASP A 441 4.87 3.69 15.47
C ASP A 441 5.40 2.38 14.86
N GLU A 442 5.95 1.51 15.70
CA GLU A 442 6.63 0.28 15.29
C GLU A 442 5.69 -0.83 14.81
N GLU A 443 4.37 -0.68 14.94
CA GLU A 443 3.42 -1.58 14.30
C GLU A 443 3.40 -1.44 12.76
N PHE A 444 3.91 -0.33 12.21
CA PHE A 444 4.09 -0.14 10.77
C PHE A 444 5.36 -0.87 10.28
N VAL A 445 5.29 -2.19 10.20
CA VAL A 445 6.42 -3.03 9.78
C VAL A 445 6.60 -3.02 8.25
N MET A 446 5.50 -2.96 7.50
CA MET A 446 5.48 -3.01 6.04
C MET A 446 5.81 -1.65 5.41
N TYR A 447 5.80 -1.59 4.07
CA TYR A 447 6.09 -0.36 3.33
C TYR A 447 4.93 0.65 3.38
N GLY A 448 5.27 1.91 3.72
CA GLY A 448 4.43 3.09 3.54
C GLY A 448 3.55 3.43 4.74
N TYR A 449 3.14 4.68 4.80
CA TYR A 449 2.28 5.31 5.81
C TYR A 449 2.90 5.51 7.20
N GLU A 450 4.04 4.91 7.54
CA GLU A 450 4.71 5.12 8.82
C GLU A 450 5.15 6.59 9.02
N ASP A 451 5.56 7.23 7.95
CA ASP A 451 5.94 8.64 7.93
C ASP A 451 4.71 9.55 7.96
N TRP A 452 3.69 9.28 7.18
CA TRP A 452 2.44 10.06 7.22
C TRP A 452 1.70 9.93 8.55
N GLU A 453 1.76 8.78 9.21
CA GLU A 453 1.17 8.57 10.53
C GLU A 453 1.85 9.47 11.58
N LEU A 454 3.20 9.46 11.63
CA LEU A 454 3.95 10.38 12.49
C LEU A 454 3.66 11.84 12.11
N GLY A 455 3.63 12.14 10.80
CA GLY A 455 3.27 13.46 10.30
C GLY A 455 1.91 13.93 10.80
N TYR A 456 0.91 13.05 10.76
CA TYR A 456 -0.44 13.36 11.25
C TYR A 456 -0.46 13.65 12.75
N ARG A 457 0.23 12.85 13.58
CA ARG A 457 0.36 13.12 15.03
C ARG A 457 1.03 14.46 15.30
N LEU A 458 2.11 14.77 14.61
CA LEU A 458 2.81 16.05 14.70
C LEU A 458 1.91 17.22 14.28
N TYR A 459 1.13 17.06 13.19
CA TYR A 459 0.15 18.05 12.75
C TYR A 459 -0.91 18.31 13.83
N LYS A 460 -1.47 17.26 14.42
CA LYS A 460 -2.44 17.36 15.54
C LYS A 460 -1.82 18.00 16.78
N ALA A 461 -0.51 17.84 16.99
CA ALA A 461 0.24 18.50 18.06
C ALA A 461 0.65 19.96 17.74
N GLY A 462 0.24 20.50 16.57
CA GLY A 462 0.45 21.90 16.19
C GLY A 462 1.75 22.18 15.42
N ALA A 463 2.42 21.15 14.89
CA ALA A 463 3.55 21.35 13.98
C ALA A 463 3.10 22.02 12.66
N LYS A 464 3.95 22.88 12.14
CA LYS A 464 3.78 23.54 10.84
C LYS A 464 4.66 22.88 9.80
N TYR A 465 4.16 22.80 8.57
CA TYR A 465 4.85 22.16 7.46
C TYR A 465 5.27 23.18 6.42
N LEU A 466 6.52 23.08 5.97
CA LEU A 466 7.07 23.92 4.92
C LEU A 466 7.86 23.07 3.94
N ASN A 467 7.65 23.31 2.65
CA ASN A 467 8.44 22.69 1.59
C ASN A 467 9.41 23.72 1.00
N ALA A 468 10.70 23.39 0.97
CA ALA A 468 11.72 24.33 0.53
C ALA A 468 12.46 23.84 -0.71
N LYS A 469 12.49 24.68 -1.76
CA LYS A 469 13.18 24.38 -3.04
C LYS A 469 14.70 24.29 -2.92
N ASN A 470 15.26 24.96 -1.92
CA ASN A 470 16.71 24.97 -1.65
C ASN A 470 17.19 23.78 -0.82
N LEU A 471 16.31 22.89 -0.39
CA LEU A 471 16.67 21.60 0.21
C LEU A 471 16.87 20.57 -0.92
N VAL A 472 17.88 20.79 -1.75
CA VAL A 472 18.10 20.04 -3.00
C VAL A 472 18.56 18.63 -2.70
N SER A 473 17.84 17.65 -3.24
CA SER A 473 18.19 16.24 -3.18
C SER A 473 17.82 15.51 -4.47
N TYR A 474 18.48 14.37 -4.72
CA TYR A 474 18.31 13.55 -5.91
C TYR A 474 18.07 12.10 -5.48
N HIS A 475 16.92 11.55 -5.83
CA HIS A 475 16.61 10.14 -5.57
C HIS A 475 17.29 9.28 -6.62
N GLN A 476 18.19 8.40 -6.19
CA GLN A 476 18.91 7.47 -7.06
C GLN A 476 17.94 6.35 -7.48
N GLU A 477 17.72 6.21 -8.81
CA GLU A 477 16.82 5.20 -9.35
C GLU A 477 17.34 3.78 -9.07
N HIS A 478 16.49 2.94 -8.53
CA HIS A 478 16.80 1.55 -8.19
C HIS A 478 15.57 0.64 -8.43
N PRO A 479 15.77 -0.68 -8.55
CA PRO A 479 14.66 -1.63 -8.64
C PRO A 479 13.71 -1.52 -7.44
N VAL A 480 12.42 -1.63 -7.70
CA VAL A 480 11.34 -1.51 -6.72
C VAL A 480 10.70 -2.88 -6.51
N ALA A 481 10.44 -3.26 -5.26
CA ALA A 481 9.77 -4.52 -4.94
C ALA A 481 8.31 -4.52 -5.47
N GLU A 482 7.85 -5.66 -5.98
CA GLU A 482 6.53 -5.83 -6.59
C GLU A 482 5.38 -5.70 -5.57
N ASN A 483 5.64 -6.01 -4.29
CA ASN A 483 4.62 -6.06 -3.23
C ASN A 483 4.24 -4.71 -2.62
N LYS A 484 4.91 -3.61 -2.99
CA LYS A 484 4.76 -2.30 -2.31
C LYS A 484 3.32 -1.81 -2.22
N TRP A 485 2.52 -2.05 -3.25
CA TRP A 485 1.13 -1.60 -3.24
C TRP A 485 0.30 -2.31 -2.18
N LYS A 486 0.44 -3.63 -2.09
CA LYS A 486 -0.29 -4.43 -1.10
C LYS A 486 0.12 -4.07 0.32
N GLU A 487 1.41 -3.93 0.56
CA GLU A 487 1.97 -3.51 1.84
C GLU A 487 1.45 -2.12 2.25
N ALA A 488 1.44 -1.17 1.31
CA ALA A 488 0.90 0.17 1.55
C ALA A 488 -0.59 0.15 1.91
N ILE A 489 -1.41 -0.71 1.29
CA ILE A 489 -2.83 -0.83 1.64
C ILE A 489 -3.02 -1.41 3.04
N GLU A 490 -2.23 -2.40 3.45
CA GLU A 490 -2.30 -2.94 4.83
C GLU A 490 -1.92 -1.86 5.85
N ASN A 491 -0.84 -1.11 5.62
CA ASN A 491 -0.45 0.00 6.48
C ASN A 491 -1.47 1.15 6.48
N TYR A 492 -2.13 1.42 5.35
CA TYR A 492 -3.23 2.40 5.31
C TYR A 492 -4.39 1.97 6.22
N HIS A 493 -4.74 0.68 6.24
CA HIS A 493 -5.77 0.18 7.16
C HIS A 493 -5.33 0.24 8.63
N LEU A 494 -4.05 0.01 8.91
CA LEU A 494 -3.51 0.23 10.26
C LEU A 494 -3.63 1.72 10.65
N PHE A 495 -3.32 2.64 9.73
CA PHE A 495 -3.47 4.08 9.94
C PHE A 495 -4.91 4.48 10.27
N ILE A 496 -5.90 3.97 9.51
CA ILE A 496 -7.34 4.16 9.81
C ILE A 496 -7.66 3.61 11.20
N LYS A 497 -7.22 2.39 11.53
CA LYS A 497 -7.51 1.75 12.82
C LYS A 497 -7.00 2.58 14.00
N LYS A 498 -5.83 3.22 13.85
CA LYS A 498 -5.22 4.01 14.93
C LYS A 498 -5.87 5.38 15.13
N HIS A 499 -6.35 6.00 14.07
CA HIS A 499 -6.83 7.39 14.16
C HIS A 499 -8.33 7.58 13.90
N ASN A 500 -8.97 6.68 13.16
CA ASN A 500 -10.41 6.70 12.82
C ASN A 500 -10.97 8.11 12.51
N ASP A 501 -10.23 8.89 11.73
CA ASP A 501 -10.53 10.28 11.39
C ASP A 501 -10.90 10.40 9.90
N VAL A 502 -11.83 11.29 9.57
CA VAL A 502 -12.22 11.54 8.18
C VAL A 502 -11.03 12.00 7.32
N ASP A 503 -10.07 12.70 7.90
CA ASP A 503 -8.84 13.15 7.23
C ASP A 503 -8.00 11.96 6.72
N ILE A 504 -8.11 10.81 7.38
CA ILE A 504 -7.42 9.57 6.99
C ILE A 504 -8.30 8.73 6.07
N LEU A 505 -9.59 8.55 6.42
CA LEU A 505 -10.53 7.76 5.61
C LEU A 505 -10.64 8.27 4.18
N ILE A 506 -10.61 9.58 3.97
CA ILE A 506 -10.79 10.19 2.65
C ILE A 506 -9.64 9.87 1.67
N LEU A 507 -8.47 9.45 2.16
CA LEU A 507 -7.36 8.99 1.31
C LEU A 507 -7.77 7.82 0.41
N SER A 508 -8.78 7.05 0.83
CA SER A 508 -9.38 5.99 0.02
C SER A 508 -9.83 6.46 -1.36
N LEU A 509 -10.19 7.73 -1.52
CA LEU A 509 -10.66 8.29 -2.79
C LEU A 509 -9.54 8.40 -3.83
N GLU A 510 -8.35 8.78 -3.41
CA GLU A 510 -7.18 8.87 -4.27
C GLU A 510 -6.59 7.47 -4.53
N LEU A 511 -6.47 6.65 -3.50
CA LEU A 511 -5.97 5.28 -3.58
C LEU A 511 -6.84 4.41 -4.51
N SER A 512 -8.15 4.56 -4.47
CA SER A 512 -9.09 3.89 -5.40
C SER A 512 -9.15 4.53 -6.78
N ARG A 513 -8.44 5.66 -7.01
CA ARG A 513 -8.48 6.46 -8.24
C ARG A 513 -9.89 7.01 -8.58
N LEU A 514 -10.77 7.11 -7.60
CA LEU A 514 -12.07 7.76 -7.77
C LEU A 514 -11.93 9.27 -7.97
N THR A 515 -10.95 9.88 -7.31
CA THR A 515 -10.58 11.29 -7.53
C THR A 515 -9.07 11.46 -7.49
N GLY A 516 -8.55 12.58 -8.03
CA GLY A 516 -7.17 12.98 -7.81
C GLY A 516 -7.01 13.76 -6.51
N LEU A 517 -5.77 13.88 -6.03
CA LEU A 517 -5.40 14.46 -4.73
C LEU A 517 -5.96 15.90 -4.51
N THR A 518 -5.94 16.77 -5.52
CA THR A 518 -6.46 18.13 -5.40
C THR A 518 -7.98 18.16 -5.25
N THR A 519 -8.70 17.29 -5.98
CA THR A 519 -10.16 17.16 -5.84
C THR A 519 -10.51 16.56 -4.48
N MET A 520 -9.77 15.56 -4.01
CA MET A 520 -9.92 15.00 -2.67
C MET A 520 -9.75 16.07 -1.59
N ASN A 521 -8.73 16.94 -1.72
CA ASN A 521 -8.54 18.08 -0.83
C ASN A 521 -9.74 19.02 -0.81
N ASP A 522 -10.27 19.36 -1.98
CA ASP A 522 -11.42 20.24 -2.09
C ASP A 522 -12.69 19.61 -1.49
N ILE A 523 -12.89 18.28 -1.67
CA ILE A 523 -13.99 17.54 -1.04
C ILE A 523 -13.87 17.59 0.49
N LEU A 524 -12.68 17.35 1.06
CA LEU A 524 -12.49 17.39 2.51
C LEU A 524 -12.73 18.80 3.07
N ARG A 525 -12.20 19.82 2.43
CA ARG A 525 -12.40 21.20 2.83
C ARG A 525 -13.88 21.61 2.78
N GLU A 526 -14.59 21.23 1.72
CA GLU A 526 -16.02 21.48 1.59
C GLU A 526 -16.83 20.73 2.67
N TYR A 527 -16.46 19.46 2.95
CA TYR A 527 -17.07 18.68 4.03
C TYR A 527 -16.86 19.34 5.40
N LYS A 528 -15.63 19.71 5.75
CA LYS A 528 -15.30 20.40 7.02
C LYS A 528 -16.08 21.71 7.14
N ASN A 529 -16.14 22.51 6.08
CA ASN A 529 -16.89 23.77 6.04
C ASN A 529 -18.40 23.54 6.24
N LEU A 530 -18.96 22.49 5.63
CA LEU A 530 -20.36 22.10 5.81
C LEU A 530 -20.66 21.74 7.27
N VAL A 531 -19.81 20.89 7.85
CA VAL A 531 -19.93 20.43 9.24
C VAL A 531 -19.80 21.60 10.22
N ASN A 532 -18.79 22.44 10.05
CA ASN A 532 -18.55 23.59 10.92
C ASN A 532 -19.71 24.59 10.86
N LYS A 533 -20.27 24.83 9.65
CA LYS A 533 -21.35 25.83 9.48
C LYS A 533 -22.70 25.35 9.99
N TYR A 534 -23.05 24.08 9.78
CA TYR A 534 -24.39 23.58 10.04
C TYR A 534 -24.48 22.60 11.22
N GLY A 535 -23.35 22.15 11.76
CA GLY A 535 -23.22 21.36 12.99
C GLY A 535 -24.14 20.12 13.01
N LYS A 536 -24.95 20.01 14.08
CA LYS A 536 -25.86 18.87 14.31
C LYS A 536 -26.84 18.61 13.16
N LYS A 537 -27.21 19.64 12.36
CA LYS A 537 -28.14 19.48 11.24
C LYS A 537 -27.58 18.60 10.11
N THR A 538 -26.27 18.43 10.06
CA THR A 538 -25.60 17.59 9.05
C THR A 538 -25.25 16.19 9.55
N LYS A 539 -25.58 15.81 10.79
CA LYS A 539 -25.14 14.55 11.42
C LYS A 539 -25.51 13.30 10.60
N LYS A 540 -26.74 13.25 10.07
CA LYS A 540 -27.16 12.13 9.19
C LYS A 540 -26.33 12.06 7.90
N PHE A 541 -26.02 13.19 7.29
CA PHE A 541 -25.15 13.25 6.12
C PHE A 541 -23.72 12.83 6.47
N GLN A 542 -23.17 13.33 7.59
CA GLN A 542 -21.83 12.94 8.06
C GLN A 542 -21.69 11.43 8.20
N ASN A 543 -22.67 10.78 8.87
CA ASN A 543 -22.65 9.33 9.04
C ASN A 543 -22.67 8.58 7.70
N LYS A 544 -23.52 9.02 6.75
CA LYS A 544 -23.55 8.43 5.38
C LYS A 544 -22.21 8.65 4.63
N PHE A 545 -21.63 9.84 4.72
CA PHE A 545 -20.36 10.14 4.07
C PHE A 545 -19.22 9.30 4.64
N ILE A 546 -19.12 9.18 5.96
CA ILE A 546 -18.12 8.32 6.63
C ILE A 546 -18.31 6.86 6.22
N SER A 547 -19.54 6.34 6.25
CA SER A 547 -19.83 4.96 5.83
C SER A 547 -19.43 4.69 4.37
N ILE A 548 -19.61 5.65 3.47
CA ILE A 548 -19.14 5.57 2.09
C ILE A 548 -17.60 5.48 2.03
N LEU A 549 -16.88 6.33 2.77
CA LEU A 549 -15.42 6.32 2.79
C LEU A 549 -14.86 5.03 3.41
N GLU A 550 -15.44 4.56 4.51
CA GLU A 550 -15.10 3.28 5.14
C GLU A 550 -15.28 2.12 4.16
N THR A 551 -16.39 2.12 3.42
CA THR A 551 -16.68 1.11 2.40
C THR A 551 -15.63 1.14 1.29
N ILE A 552 -15.27 2.31 0.77
CA ILE A 552 -14.23 2.44 -0.27
C ILE A 552 -12.88 1.94 0.27
N ALA A 553 -12.53 2.29 1.51
CA ALA A 553 -11.32 1.79 2.14
C ALA A 553 -11.32 0.26 2.27
N LEU A 554 -12.44 -0.34 2.68
CA LEU A 554 -12.60 -1.79 2.77
C LEU A 554 -12.47 -2.48 1.41
N LEU A 555 -13.05 -1.89 0.36
CA LEU A 555 -12.93 -2.40 -1.01
C LEU A 555 -11.47 -2.40 -1.50
N LEU A 556 -10.69 -1.37 -1.13
CA LEU A 556 -9.24 -1.33 -1.41
C LEU A 556 -8.49 -2.48 -0.73
N LYS A 557 -8.83 -2.81 0.52
CA LYS A 557 -8.18 -3.90 1.28
C LYS A 557 -8.33 -5.25 0.60
N VAL A 558 -9.48 -5.48 -0.04
CA VAL A 558 -9.80 -6.73 -0.70
C VAL A 558 -9.56 -6.69 -2.21
N ASP A 559 -8.90 -5.64 -2.71
CA ASP A 559 -8.58 -5.39 -4.13
C ASP A 559 -9.80 -5.51 -5.05
N ILE A 560 -10.98 -5.08 -4.57
CA ILE A 560 -12.20 -5.05 -5.38
C ILE A 560 -12.25 -3.73 -6.16
N ARG A 561 -12.38 -3.85 -7.48
CA ARG A 561 -12.60 -2.74 -8.41
C ARG A 561 -14.00 -2.85 -9.00
N HIS A 562 -14.60 -1.71 -9.33
CA HIS A 562 -15.94 -1.65 -9.96
C HIS A 562 -17.04 -2.26 -9.08
N PHE A 563 -17.50 -1.51 -8.11
CA PHE A 563 -18.45 -1.97 -7.12
C PHE A 563 -19.60 -0.97 -6.90
N ASN A 564 -20.81 -1.48 -6.59
CA ASN A 564 -21.90 -0.67 -6.07
C ASN A 564 -21.57 -0.21 -4.63
N ILE A 565 -20.95 0.96 -4.49
CA ILE A 565 -20.47 1.48 -3.21
C ILE A 565 -21.62 1.62 -2.21
N LEU A 566 -22.81 2.09 -2.63
CA LEU A 566 -23.95 2.26 -1.74
C LEU A 566 -24.53 0.92 -1.27
N GLY A 567 -24.62 -0.05 -2.16
CA GLY A 567 -25.03 -1.40 -1.79
C GLY A 567 -24.07 -2.05 -0.82
N ALA A 568 -22.76 -1.88 -1.03
CA ALA A 568 -21.72 -2.36 -0.14
C ALA A 568 -21.75 -1.67 1.24
N ALA A 569 -22.07 -0.38 1.26
CA ALA A 569 -22.28 0.37 2.49
C ALA A 569 -23.56 0.00 3.25
N GLY A 570 -24.37 -0.93 2.72
CA GLY A 570 -25.62 -1.37 3.30
C GLY A 570 -26.77 -0.37 3.13
N PHE A 571 -26.68 0.56 2.16
CA PHE A 571 -27.72 1.54 1.95
C PHE A 571 -28.92 0.92 1.23
N GLY A 572 -30.06 0.87 1.91
CA GLY A 572 -31.35 0.53 1.33
C GLY A 572 -31.97 1.73 0.57
N GLY A 573 -33.16 1.50 -0.03
CA GLY A 573 -33.83 2.52 -0.83
C GLY A 573 -34.10 3.84 -0.07
N GLU A 574 -34.40 3.78 1.21
CA GLU A 574 -34.62 4.96 2.07
C GLU A 574 -33.34 5.81 2.19
N GLN A 575 -32.20 5.19 2.58
CA GLN A 575 -30.94 5.92 2.74
C GLN A 575 -30.44 6.51 1.40
N ILE A 576 -30.67 5.78 0.29
CA ILE A 576 -30.34 6.29 -1.05
C ILE A 576 -31.20 7.51 -1.40
N ASN A 577 -32.51 7.49 -1.08
CA ASN A 577 -33.40 8.64 -1.30
C ASN A 577 -33.03 9.83 -0.40
N GLU A 578 -32.65 9.59 0.86
CA GLU A 578 -32.10 10.63 1.73
C GLU A 578 -30.82 11.22 1.15
N LEU A 579 -29.89 10.40 0.64
CA LEU A 579 -28.64 10.87 0.04
C LEU A 579 -28.89 11.70 -1.22
N LYS A 580 -29.88 11.32 -2.07
CA LYS A 580 -30.33 12.11 -3.20
C LYS A 580 -30.95 13.46 -2.78
N SER A 581 -31.66 13.48 -1.64
CA SER A 581 -32.17 14.74 -1.06
C SER A 581 -31.02 15.62 -0.56
N ASP A 582 -30.03 15.03 0.11
CA ASP A 582 -28.85 15.77 0.57
C ASP A 582 -28.05 16.34 -0.61
N LEU A 583 -27.90 15.57 -1.71
CA LEU A 583 -27.27 16.05 -2.95
C LEU A 583 -27.98 17.28 -3.52
N ARG A 584 -29.34 17.28 -3.57
CA ARG A 584 -30.11 18.45 -4.00
C ARG A 584 -29.87 19.69 -3.13
N LYS A 585 -29.79 19.49 -1.79
CA LYS A 585 -29.47 20.60 -0.86
C LYS A 585 -28.07 21.15 -1.10
N LEU A 586 -27.06 20.28 -1.29
CA LEU A 586 -25.68 20.69 -1.59
C LEU A 586 -25.59 21.50 -2.88
N ASN A 587 -26.30 21.06 -3.94
CA ASN A 587 -26.38 21.78 -5.22
C ASN A 587 -27.04 23.15 -5.08
N ASN A 588 -28.16 23.26 -4.34
CA ASN A 588 -28.84 24.51 -4.08
C ASN A 588 -27.98 25.53 -3.30
N LEU A 589 -27.09 25.04 -2.42
CA LEU A 589 -26.15 25.90 -1.70
C LEU A 589 -25.02 26.45 -2.59
N GLY A 590 -24.73 25.82 -3.74
CA GLY A 590 -23.76 26.26 -4.76
C GLY A 590 -22.28 26.30 -4.34
N LYS A 591 -21.98 26.09 -3.06
CA LYS A 591 -20.63 26.23 -2.45
C LYS A 591 -19.86 24.90 -2.28
N TYR A 592 -20.54 23.77 -2.44
CA TYR A 592 -20.03 22.42 -2.15
C TYR A 592 -20.00 21.56 -3.41
N LYS A 593 -19.46 22.12 -4.50
CA LYS A 593 -19.50 21.49 -5.84
C LYS A 593 -18.72 20.17 -5.91
N ASN A 594 -17.53 20.13 -5.31
CA ASN A 594 -16.68 18.91 -5.37
C ASN A 594 -17.30 17.79 -4.52
N LEU A 595 -17.81 18.13 -3.34
CA LEU A 595 -18.52 17.18 -2.47
C LEU A 595 -19.80 16.66 -3.15
N ALA A 596 -20.60 17.55 -3.74
CA ALA A 596 -21.81 17.18 -4.48
C ALA A 596 -21.50 16.27 -5.68
N ASN A 597 -20.49 16.60 -6.48
CA ASN A 597 -20.06 15.79 -7.63
C ASN A 597 -19.58 14.40 -7.19
N PHE A 598 -18.86 14.30 -6.07
CA PHE A 598 -18.47 13.04 -5.50
C PHE A 598 -19.69 12.18 -5.09
N ILE A 599 -20.62 12.76 -4.34
CA ILE A 599 -21.87 12.07 -3.94
C ILE A 599 -22.67 11.62 -5.16
N GLN A 600 -22.77 12.46 -6.20
CA GLN A 600 -23.44 12.11 -7.46
C GLN A 600 -22.78 10.91 -8.15
N LYS A 601 -21.44 10.86 -8.20
CA LYS A 601 -20.70 9.71 -8.74
C LYS A 601 -20.99 8.42 -7.95
N VAL A 602 -21.01 8.51 -6.62
CA VAL A 602 -21.30 7.35 -5.75
C VAL A 602 -22.74 6.85 -5.92
N ILE A 603 -23.71 7.76 -6.14
CA ILE A 603 -25.10 7.37 -6.43
C ILE A 603 -25.23 6.69 -7.80
N ALA A 604 -24.37 7.03 -8.74
CA ALA A 604 -24.38 6.50 -10.12
C ALA A 604 -23.53 5.24 -10.30
N SER A 605 -22.70 4.86 -9.30
CA SER A 605 -21.91 3.63 -9.29
C SER A 605 -22.79 2.42 -8.92
#